data_4018d370305950e1f7a54a0288c9e9da
#
_entry.id   4018d370305950e1f7a54a0288c9e9da
#
_cell.length_a   1.000
_cell.length_b   1.000
_cell.length_c   1.000
_cell.angle_alpha   90.00
_cell.angle_beta   90.00
_cell.angle_gamma   90.00
#
_symmetry.space_group_name_H-M   'P 1'
#
loop_
_entity.id
_entity.type
_entity.pdbx_description
1 polymer ?
#
loop_
_entity_poly.entity_id
_entity_poly.type
_entity_poly.pdbx_seq_one_letter_code
_entity_poly.pdbx_strand_id
1 'polypeptide(L)'
;KPLLLLLALAAWQKGSKQVAFADIEAPLRNLLRNWAPPTKGSPQPELPYWYLQSDDLWQVLSDRELQRKTSGFPTLASLRQTSGSLCEDVQQWLTQDNSALFTIAWYLLEEYFLPTTYEAVLDDCGLSIPPPDSAGSFNTDTVSDILEKRKRSADFRRDVLKAYDYCCAVTGFEIRIGGGASIGCEAAHIQAHAFNGPDTVDNGLVLEPTLHLLFDRGIWSLSDDRRIIVSKEFTGSDVALKRIRDMHGQLIRDPAPGYPQLNPEYI
;
A
#
# COMPACT_ATOMS: atom_id res chain seq x y z
N LYS A 1 2.11 11.53 -3.31
CA LYS A 1 3.15 11.49 -4.35
C LYS A 1 3.23 10.09 -5.00
N PRO A 2 3.34 8.94 -4.26
CA PRO A 2 3.46 7.62 -4.88
C PRO A 2 2.32 7.27 -5.85
N LEU A 3 1.08 7.60 -5.53
CA LEU A 3 -0.07 7.35 -6.43
C LEU A 3 0.03 8.10 -7.77
N LEU A 4 0.58 9.31 -7.79
CA LEU A 4 0.85 10.03 -9.03
C LEU A 4 1.94 9.34 -9.87
N LEU A 5 3.01 8.84 -9.21
CA LEU A 5 4.06 8.09 -9.90
C LEU A 5 3.51 6.78 -10.49
N LEU A 6 2.68 6.03 -9.76
CA LEU A 6 2.03 4.83 -10.30
C LEU A 6 1.13 5.15 -11.50
N LEU A 7 0.36 6.25 -11.47
CA LEU A 7 -0.42 6.72 -12.62
C LEU A 7 0.48 7.09 -13.81
N ALA A 8 1.61 7.75 -13.56
CA ALA A 8 2.56 8.11 -14.61
C ALA A 8 3.19 6.86 -15.25
N LEU A 9 3.52 5.84 -14.44
CA LEU A 9 4.00 4.55 -14.95
C LEU A 9 2.93 3.81 -15.76
N ALA A 10 1.66 3.87 -15.36
CA ALA A 10 0.55 3.31 -16.12
C ALA A 10 0.36 4.03 -17.48
N ALA A 11 0.50 5.35 -17.50
CA ALA A 11 0.50 6.12 -18.75
C ALA A 11 1.69 5.77 -19.66
N TRP A 12 2.88 5.64 -19.07
CA TRP A 12 4.08 5.19 -19.77
C TRP A 12 3.90 3.80 -20.40
N GLN A 13 3.35 2.86 -19.64
CA GLN A 13 3.06 1.51 -20.14
C GLN A 13 2.12 1.52 -21.37
N LYS A 14 1.21 2.50 -21.43
CA LYS A 14 0.29 2.73 -22.55
C LYS A 14 0.92 3.59 -23.69
N GLY A 15 2.22 3.91 -23.59
CA GLY A 15 2.95 4.69 -24.60
C GLY A 15 2.86 6.21 -24.44
N SER A 16 2.27 6.72 -23.34
CA SER A 16 2.13 8.16 -23.10
C SER A 16 3.26 8.65 -22.18
N LYS A 17 4.18 9.46 -22.74
CA LYS A 17 5.28 10.06 -21.96
C LYS A 17 4.85 11.29 -21.14
N GLN A 18 3.73 11.88 -21.49
CA GLN A 18 3.16 13.06 -20.83
C GLN A 18 1.68 12.81 -20.54
N VAL A 19 1.19 13.37 -19.45
CA VAL A 19 -0.20 13.28 -19.03
C VAL A 19 -0.74 14.68 -18.74
N ALA A 20 -1.84 15.07 -19.38
CA ALA A 20 -2.48 16.35 -19.08
C ALA A 20 -3.08 16.31 -17.67
N PHE A 21 -2.91 17.38 -16.90
CA PHE A 21 -3.48 17.43 -15.55
C PHE A 21 -5.01 17.28 -15.58
N ALA A 22 -5.67 17.84 -16.60
CA ALA A 22 -7.12 17.71 -16.77
C ALA A 22 -7.58 16.25 -16.86
N ASP A 23 -6.78 15.38 -17.48
CA ASP A 23 -7.13 13.96 -17.68
C ASP A 23 -6.89 13.13 -16.42
N ILE A 24 -5.88 13.49 -15.61
CA ILE A 24 -5.53 12.74 -14.40
C ILE A 24 -6.12 13.32 -13.11
N GLU A 25 -6.71 14.52 -13.15
CA GLU A 25 -7.29 15.19 -11.97
C GLU A 25 -8.33 14.31 -11.26
N ALA A 26 -9.29 13.76 -12.00
CA ALA A 26 -10.34 12.91 -11.43
C ALA A 26 -9.83 11.53 -11.00
N PRO A 27 -9.05 10.79 -11.83
CA PRO A 27 -8.41 9.55 -11.41
C PRO A 27 -7.55 9.72 -10.15
N LEU A 28 -6.67 10.71 -10.13
CA LEU A 28 -5.79 10.96 -8.98
C LEU A 28 -6.58 11.34 -7.71
N ARG A 29 -7.66 12.11 -7.86
CA ARG A 29 -8.56 12.43 -6.74
C ARG A 29 -9.21 11.17 -6.14
N ASN A 30 -9.63 10.23 -7.00
CA ASN A 30 -10.20 8.95 -6.57
C ASN A 30 -9.15 8.09 -5.88
N LEU A 31 -7.95 7.97 -6.44
CA LEU A 31 -6.84 7.27 -5.81
C LEU A 31 -6.49 7.84 -4.44
N LEU A 32 -6.41 9.18 -4.32
CA LEU A 32 -6.15 9.82 -3.04
C LEU A 32 -7.27 9.56 -2.02
N ARG A 33 -8.53 9.49 -2.46
CA ARG A 33 -9.66 9.15 -1.57
C ARG A 33 -9.59 7.71 -1.08
N ASN A 34 -9.19 6.79 -1.96
CA ASN A 34 -9.18 5.36 -1.65
C ASN A 34 -7.94 4.92 -0.86
N TRP A 35 -6.79 5.56 -1.13
CA TRP A 35 -5.48 5.01 -0.74
C TRP A 35 -4.60 5.97 0.07
N ALA A 36 -4.90 7.26 0.13
CA ALA A 36 -4.16 8.18 0.98
C ALA A 36 -4.74 8.21 2.41
N PRO A 37 -3.93 8.59 3.41
CA PRO A 37 -4.44 8.83 4.75
C PRO A 37 -5.62 9.81 4.75
N PRO A 38 -6.66 9.60 5.59
CA PRO A 38 -7.83 10.46 5.63
C PRO A 38 -7.42 11.90 5.99
N THR A 39 -7.97 12.86 5.25
CA THR A 39 -7.74 14.28 5.47
C THR A 39 -9.05 15.01 5.74
N LYS A 40 -8.98 16.14 6.46
CA LYS A 40 -10.14 17.02 6.61
C LYS A 40 -10.45 17.71 5.27
N GLY A 41 -11.44 17.22 4.55
CA GLY A 41 -11.89 17.78 3.29
C GLY A 41 -11.69 16.87 2.08
N SER A 42 -12.00 17.38 0.88
CA SER A 42 -11.85 16.63 -0.36
C SER A 42 -10.38 16.51 -0.75
N PRO A 43 -9.93 15.34 -1.25
CA PRO A 43 -8.57 15.17 -1.76
C PRO A 43 -8.21 16.20 -2.82
N GLN A 44 -6.99 16.69 -2.75
CA GLN A 44 -6.46 17.76 -3.61
C GLN A 44 -5.38 17.21 -4.55
N PRO A 45 -5.75 16.70 -5.74
CA PRO A 45 -4.81 16.09 -6.69
C PRO A 45 -3.76 17.07 -7.21
N GLU A 46 -4.06 18.38 -7.20
CA GLU A 46 -3.13 19.42 -7.58
C GLU A 46 -1.89 19.50 -6.67
N LEU A 47 -1.98 19.07 -5.41
CA LEU A 47 -0.85 19.14 -4.49
C LEU A 47 0.25 18.12 -4.84
N PRO A 48 -0.01 16.80 -4.91
CA PRO A 48 1.03 15.86 -5.35
C PRO A 48 1.52 16.17 -6.77
N TYR A 49 0.64 16.60 -7.69
CA TYR A 49 1.01 16.96 -9.05
C TYR A 49 2.03 18.09 -9.09
N TRP A 50 1.83 19.15 -8.30
CA TRP A 50 2.72 20.30 -8.27
C TRP A 50 3.99 20.04 -7.45
N TYR A 51 3.85 19.46 -6.26
CA TYR A 51 4.97 19.30 -5.34
C TYR A 51 5.88 18.09 -5.60
N LEU A 52 5.53 17.21 -6.52
CA LEU A 52 6.43 16.12 -6.92
C LEU A 52 7.65 16.63 -7.71
N GLN A 53 7.58 17.84 -8.28
CA GLN A 53 8.70 18.51 -8.94
C GLN A 53 9.90 18.72 -8.00
N SER A 54 9.64 18.93 -6.70
CA SER A 54 10.71 19.12 -5.71
C SER A 54 11.52 17.86 -5.40
N ASP A 55 11.10 16.71 -5.91
CA ASP A 55 11.77 15.44 -5.69
C ASP A 55 12.60 15.00 -6.91
N ASP A 56 12.72 15.88 -7.92
CA ASP A 56 13.44 15.66 -9.18
C ASP A 56 12.98 14.40 -9.97
N LEU A 57 11.76 13.95 -9.71
CA LEU A 57 11.14 12.78 -10.37
C LEU A 57 10.08 13.16 -11.40
N TRP A 58 9.61 14.41 -11.34
CA TRP A 58 8.47 14.90 -12.07
C TRP A 58 8.67 16.33 -12.56
N GLN A 59 8.16 16.65 -13.72
CA GLN A 59 8.14 18.00 -14.25
C GLN A 59 6.74 18.40 -14.74
N VAL A 60 6.37 19.64 -14.50
CA VAL A 60 5.13 20.23 -15.01
C VAL A 60 5.48 21.13 -16.18
N LEU A 61 4.92 20.82 -17.34
CA LEU A 61 5.14 21.48 -18.61
C LEU A 61 3.99 22.42 -18.91
N SER A 62 4.31 23.65 -19.32
CA SER A 62 3.32 24.66 -19.68
C SER A 62 3.85 25.53 -20.80
N ASP A 63 3.04 25.74 -21.82
CA ASP A 63 3.35 26.67 -22.94
C ASP A 63 3.09 28.15 -22.58
N ARG A 64 2.51 28.38 -21.38
CA ARG A 64 2.13 29.72 -20.90
C ARG A 64 2.56 29.92 -19.45
N GLU A 65 2.72 31.19 -19.09
CA GLU A 65 2.94 31.55 -17.69
C GLU A 65 1.71 31.18 -16.84
N LEU A 66 1.95 30.48 -15.71
CA LEU A 66 0.88 30.02 -14.84
C LEU A 66 0.36 31.15 -13.96
N GLN A 67 -0.94 31.36 -13.97
CA GLN A 67 -1.59 32.22 -12.99
C GLN A 67 -1.47 31.62 -11.59
N ARG A 68 -1.00 32.44 -10.64
CA ARG A 68 -0.75 32.01 -9.26
C ARG A 68 -1.72 32.68 -8.28
N LYS A 69 -2.02 31.94 -7.20
CA LYS A 69 -2.72 32.47 -6.03
C LYS A 69 -1.77 33.39 -5.23
N THR A 70 -2.29 34.15 -4.28
CA THR A 70 -1.49 34.98 -3.36
C THR A 70 -0.43 34.18 -2.60
N SER A 71 -0.67 32.87 -2.39
CA SER A 71 0.29 31.94 -1.79
C SER A 71 1.45 31.53 -2.71
N GLY A 72 1.48 31.97 -3.96
CA GLY A 72 2.44 31.53 -4.98
C GLY A 72 2.10 30.21 -5.65
N PHE A 73 1.10 29.47 -5.16
CA PHE A 73 0.65 28.22 -5.77
C PHE A 73 -0.16 28.48 -7.05
N PRO A 74 -0.02 27.71 -8.14
CA PRO A 74 -0.80 27.90 -9.36
C PRO A 74 -2.31 27.76 -9.10
N THR A 75 -3.11 28.48 -9.87
CA THR A 75 -4.56 28.29 -9.85
C THR A 75 -4.92 26.95 -10.49
N LEU A 76 -6.02 26.33 -10.05
CA LEU A 76 -6.48 25.05 -10.60
C LEU A 76 -6.79 25.16 -12.12
N ALA A 77 -7.34 26.32 -12.53
CA ALA A 77 -7.60 26.60 -13.95
C ALA A 77 -6.30 26.64 -14.78
N SER A 78 -5.22 27.20 -14.24
CA SER A 78 -3.89 27.18 -14.84
C SER A 78 -3.32 25.77 -14.94
N LEU A 79 -3.41 25.00 -13.86
CA LEU A 79 -2.89 23.61 -13.83
C LEU A 79 -3.60 22.73 -14.87
N ARG A 80 -4.90 22.90 -15.09
CA ARG A 80 -5.65 22.16 -16.12
C ARG A 80 -5.16 22.42 -17.56
N GLN A 81 -4.34 23.42 -17.76
CA GLN A 81 -3.71 23.73 -19.05
C GLN A 81 -2.26 23.21 -19.14
N THR A 82 -1.82 22.43 -18.16
CA THR A 82 -0.47 21.87 -18.12
C THR A 82 -0.48 20.37 -18.39
N SER A 83 0.67 19.87 -18.81
CA SER A 83 0.99 18.45 -18.82
C SER A 83 2.10 18.16 -17.82
N GLY A 84 2.10 16.97 -17.28
CA GLY A 84 3.17 16.50 -16.43
C GLY A 84 3.87 15.30 -17.06
N SER A 85 5.14 15.12 -16.75
CA SER A 85 5.91 13.96 -17.19
C SER A 85 6.91 13.54 -16.11
N LEU A 86 7.33 12.30 -16.18
CA LEU A 86 8.53 11.86 -15.46
C LEU A 86 9.74 12.65 -15.96
N CYS A 87 10.73 12.92 -15.10
CA CYS A 87 11.96 13.60 -15.53
C CYS A 87 12.75 12.75 -16.54
N GLU A 88 13.68 13.38 -17.27
CA GLU A 88 14.42 12.74 -18.37
C GLU A 88 15.18 11.51 -17.92
N ASP A 89 15.84 11.54 -16.76
CA ASP A 89 16.63 10.42 -16.25
C ASP A 89 15.76 9.19 -16.00
N VAL A 90 14.55 9.37 -15.43
CA VAL A 90 13.60 8.28 -15.23
C VAL A 90 13.06 7.76 -16.56
N GLN A 91 12.74 8.65 -17.51
CA GLN A 91 12.30 8.24 -18.85
C GLN A 91 13.40 7.49 -19.60
N GLN A 92 14.64 7.91 -19.47
CA GLN A 92 15.80 7.24 -20.07
C GLN A 92 15.96 5.84 -19.47
N TRP A 93 15.87 5.70 -18.15
CA TRP A 93 15.94 4.39 -17.50
C TRP A 93 14.80 3.48 -17.94
N LEU A 94 13.56 3.96 -17.95
CA LEU A 94 12.38 3.23 -18.43
C LEU A 94 12.50 2.80 -19.92
N THR A 95 13.29 3.52 -20.71
CA THR A 95 13.52 3.21 -22.13
C THR A 95 14.64 2.18 -22.32
N GLN A 96 15.69 2.25 -21.50
CA GLN A 96 16.88 1.41 -21.60
C GLN A 96 16.72 0.05 -20.91
N ASP A 97 15.91 -0.01 -19.87
CA ASP A 97 15.70 -1.20 -19.05
C ASP A 97 14.21 -1.56 -18.97
N ASN A 98 13.86 -2.67 -19.62
CA ASN A 98 12.48 -3.17 -19.63
C ASN A 98 11.98 -3.56 -18.22
N SER A 99 12.88 -3.76 -17.25
CA SER A 99 12.53 -4.08 -15.87
C SER A 99 12.32 -2.84 -15.00
N ALA A 100 12.78 -1.67 -15.43
CA ALA A 100 12.74 -0.43 -14.65
C ALA A 100 11.32 -0.07 -14.19
N LEU A 101 10.33 -0.21 -15.06
CA LEU A 101 8.93 0.04 -14.72
C LEU A 101 8.46 -0.83 -13.56
N PHE A 102 8.76 -2.12 -13.61
CA PHE A 102 8.40 -3.07 -12.55
C PHE A 102 9.14 -2.75 -11.26
N THR A 103 10.43 -2.46 -11.35
CA THR A 103 11.28 -2.13 -10.19
C THR A 103 10.74 -0.90 -9.47
N ILE A 104 10.44 0.19 -10.18
CA ILE A 104 9.90 1.42 -9.59
C ILE A 104 8.52 1.15 -8.99
N ALA A 105 7.64 0.47 -9.72
CA ALA A 105 6.28 0.21 -9.24
C ALA A 105 6.28 -0.65 -7.97
N TRP A 106 7.07 -1.73 -7.94
CA TRP A 106 7.20 -2.59 -6.76
C TRP A 106 7.83 -1.86 -5.59
N TYR A 107 8.87 -1.05 -5.79
CA TYR A 107 9.44 -0.21 -4.75
C TYR A 107 8.39 0.72 -4.13
N LEU A 108 7.57 1.39 -4.97
CA LEU A 108 6.51 2.28 -4.48
C LEU A 108 5.43 1.52 -3.70
N LEU A 109 5.07 0.31 -4.13
CA LEU A 109 4.11 -0.51 -3.41
C LEU A 109 4.64 -0.94 -2.05
N GLU A 110 5.85 -1.48 -1.99
CA GLU A 110 6.46 -1.97 -0.76
C GLU A 110 6.72 -0.86 0.26
N GLU A 111 7.07 0.35 -0.20
CA GLU A 111 7.40 1.48 0.67
C GLU A 111 6.16 2.20 1.23
N TYR A 112 5.05 2.25 0.45
CA TYR A 112 3.93 3.14 0.78
C TYR A 112 2.59 2.45 0.97
N PHE A 113 2.47 1.15 0.68
CA PHE A 113 1.20 0.44 0.75
C PHE A 113 1.34 -0.88 1.50
N LEU A 114 0.22 -1.43 1.92
CA LEU A 114 0.17 -2.72 2.60
C LEU A 114 0.08 -3.85 1.58
N PRO A 115 0.74 -5.00 1.79
CA PRO A 115 0.77 -6.10 0.83
C PRO A 115 -0.61 -6.56 0.35
N THR A 116 -1.60 -6.60 1.24
CA THR A 116 -2.98 -6.95 0.93
C THR A 116 -3.69 -6.00 -0.03
N THR A 117 -3.11 -4.80 -0.26
CA THR A 117 -3.71 -3.75 -1.08
C THR A 117 -3.04 -3.59 -2.44
N TYR A 118 -1.92 -4.27 -2.71
CA TYR A 118 -1.11 -4.05 -3.92
C TYR A 118 -1.91 -4.25 -5.21
N GLU A 119 -2.62 -5.37 -5.33
CA GLU A 119 -3.43 -5.69 -6.52
C GLU A 119 -4.49 -4.61 -6.76
N ALA A 120 -5.22 -4.23 -5.71
CA ALA A 120 -6.26 -3.22 -5.83
C ALA A 120 -5.70 -1.80 -6.13
N VAL A 121 -4.52 -1.45 -5.60
CA VAL A 121 -3.83 -0.19 -5.94
C VAL A 121 -3.41 -0.18 -7.41
N LEU A 122 -2.84 -1.29 -7.89
CA LEU A 122 -2.42 -1.45 -9.29
C LEU A 122 -3.61 -1.36 -10.25
N ASP A 123 -4.69 -2.05 -9.94
CA ASP A 123 -5.94 -2.03 -10.72
C ASP A 123 -6.53 -0.61 -10.78
N ASP A 124 -6.63 0.06 -9.64
CA ASP A 124 -7.14 1.43 -9.56
C ASP A 124 -6.23 2.43 -10.31
N CYS A 125 -4.92 2.20 -10.37
CA CYS A 125 -3.98 2.98 -11.19
C CYS A 125 -4.02 2.62 -12.68
N GLY A 126 -4.60 1.48 -13.03
CA GLY A 126 -4.59 0.92 -14.39
C GLY A 126 -3.19 0.50 -14.85
N LEU A 127 -2.35 0.03 -13.91
CA LEU A 127 -0.99 -0.43 -14.12
C LEU A 127 -0.97 -1.95 -14.02
N SER A 128 -0.57 -2.62 -15.10
CA SER A 128 -0.45 -4.08 -15.15
C SER A 128 1.02 -4.49 -15.02
N ILE A 129 1.38 -5.07 -13.89
CA ILE A 129 2.71 -5.60 -13.64
C ILE A 129 2.62 -7.05 -13.15
N PRO A 130 3.55 -7.94 -13.58
CA PRO A 130 3.56 -9.31 -13.11
C PRO A 130 3.94 -9.37 -11.62
N PRO A 131 3.52 -10.42 -10.90
CA PRO A 131 4.02 -10.69 -9.57
C PRO A 131 5.55 -10.75 -9.55
N PRO A 132 6.19 -10.36 -8.43
CA PRO A 132 7.64 -10.30 -8.32
C PRO A 132 8.36 -11.61 -8.70
N ASP A 133 7.77 -12.76 -8.40
CA ASP A 133 8.36 -14.08 -8.65
C ASP A 133 8.36 -14.51 -10.13
N SER A 134 7.64 -13.81 -10.99
CA SER A 134 7.53 -14.06 -12.42
C SER A 134 8.35 -13.11 -13.29
N ALA A 135 8.91 -12.05 -12.73
CA ALA A 135 9.75 -11.09 -13.43
C ALA A 135 11.20 -11.57 -13.44
N GLY A 136 11.69 -11.98 -14.62
CA GLY A 136 13.07 -12.43 -14.80
C GLY A 136 14.10 -11.33 -14.51
N SER A 137 15.21 -11.75 -13.94
CA SER A 137 16.49 -11.06 -13.74
C SER A 137 16.50 -9.52 -13.75
N PHE A 138 16.54 -8.93 -12.57
CA PHE A 138 16.72 -7.49 -12.31
C PHE A 138 18.21 -7.11 -12.17
N ASN A 139 18.54 -5.84 -12.30
CA ASN A 139 19.90 -5.31 -12.20
C ASN A 139 20.41 -5.34 -10.73
N THR A 140 21.70 -5.66 -10.51
CA THR A 140 22.21 -6.34 -9.32
C THR A 140 22.27 -5.54 -8.00
N ASP A 141 22.35 -4.21 -7.98
CA ASP A 141 22.58 -3.48 -6.73
C ASP A 141 21.28 -3.07 -6.02
N THR A 142 20.26 -2.67 -6.76
CA THR A 142 18.90 -2.43 -6.22
C THR A 142 18.18 -3.75 -5.94
N VAL A 143 18.56 -4.81 -6.63
CA VAL A 143 18.02 -6.18 -6.46
C VAL A 143 18.46 -6.80 -5.15
N SER A 144 19.68 -6.56 -4.65
CA SER A 144 20.10 -7.14 -3.37
C SER A 144 19.25 -6.60 -2.21
N ASP A 145 18.94 -5.30 -2.21
CA ASP A 145 18.10 -4.68 -1.18
C ASP A 145 16.65 -5.16 -1.24
N ILE A 146 16.10 -5.29 -2.46
CA ILE A 146 14.76 -5.85 -2.69
C ILE A 146 14.71 -7.34 -2.28
N LEU A 147 15.73 -8.12 -2.62
CA LEU A 147 15.82 -9.55 -2.25
C LEU A 147 15.99 -9.73 -0.75
N GLU A 148 16.78 -8.90 -0.08
CA GLU A 148 16.90 -8.91 1.38
C GLU A 148 15.59 -8.52 2.07
N LYS A 149 14.90 -7.51 1.55
CA LYS A 149 13.58 -7.09 2.04
C LYS A 149 12.55 -8.21 1.87
N ARG A 150 12.55 -8.90 0.73
CA ARG A 150 11.70 -10.08 0.48
C ARG A 150 12.03 -11.25 1.40
N LYS A 151 13.30 -11.52 1.62
CA LYS A 151 13.73 -12.58 2.55
C LYS A 151 13.23 -12.27 3.95
N ARG A 152 13.37 -11.03 4.43
CA ARG A 152 12.86 -10.59 5.74
C ARG A 152 11.34 -10.74 5.82
N SER A 153 10.60 -10.31 4.80
CA SER A 153 9.14 -10.48 4.72
C SER A 153 8.71 -11.94 4.71
N ALA A 154 9.43 -12.82 3.99
CA ALA A 154 9.16 -14.26 3.99
C ALA A 154 9.48 -14.93 5.33
N ASP A 155 10.55 -14.51 5.99
CA ASP A 155 10.94 -14.97 7.33
C ASP A 155 9.93 -14.49 8.37
N PHE A 156 9.51 -13.23 8.35
CA PHE A 156 8.45 -12.68 9.18
C PHE A 156 7.15 -13.50 9.03
N ARG A 157 6.67 -13.67 7.78
CA ARG A 157 5.47 -14.46 7.52
C ARG A 157 5.56 -15.87 8.10
N ARG A 158 6.66 -16.56 7.86
CA ARG A 158 6.89 -17.92 8.36
C ARG A 158 6.86 -17.99 9.88
N ASP A 159 7.54 -17.05 10.54
CA ASP A 159 7.73 -17.09 11.98
C ASP A 159 6.46 -16.64 12.71
N VAL A 160 5.72 -15.65 12.22
CA VAL A 160 4.41 -15.27 12.75
C VAL A 160 3.39 -16.41 12.57
N LEU A 161 3.30 -17.02 11.38
CA LEU A 161 2.39 -18.16 11.16
C LEU A 161 2.67 -19.30 12.12
N LYS A 162 3.94 -19.64 12.38
CA LYS A 162 4.33 -20.65 13.35
C LYS A 162 3.96 -20.28 14.79
N ALA A 163 4.15 -19.01 15.16
CA ALA A 163 3.86 -18.53 16.50
C ALA A 163 2.38 -18.68 16.88
N TYR A 164 1.49 -18.69 15.91
CA TYR A 164 0.04 -18.88 16.11
C TYR A 164 -0.47 -20.26 15.67
N ASP A 165 0.41 -21.24 15.46
CA ASP A 165 0.05 -22.57 14.93
C ASP A 165 -0.77 -22.50 13.64
N TYR A 166 -0.51 -21.48 12.79
CA TYR A 166 -1.24 -21.19 11.54
C TYR A 166 -2.73 -20.88 11.70
N CYS A 167 -3.15 -20.46 12.88
CA CYS A 167 -4.53 -20.24 13.26
C CYS A 167 -4.81 -18.74 13.39
N CYS A 168 -5.92 -18.25 12.83
CA CYS A 168 -6.31 -16.85 12.97
C CYS A 168 -6.45 -16.43 14.43
N ALA A 169 -5.77 -15.36 14.82
CA ALA A 169 -5.77 -14.86 16.20
C ALA A 169 -7.14 -14.37 16.69
N VAL A 170 -8.03 -14.01 15.75
CA VAL A 170 -9.38 -13.50 16.06
C VAL A 170 -10.43 -14.61 16.07
N THR A 171 -10.48 -15.41 15.00
CA THR A 171 -11.57 -16.38 14.79
C THR A 171 -11.20 -17.82 15.10
N GLY A 172 -9.92 -18.11 15.25
CA GLY A 172 -9.44 -19.48 15.33
C GLY A 172 -9.52 -20.26 14.01
N PHE A 173 -9.78 -19.55 12.89
CA PHE A 173 -9.86 -20.19 11.58
C PHE A 173 -8.52 -20.81 11.19
N GLU A 174 -8.58 -22.07 10.73
CA GLU A 174 -7.45 -22.84 10.23
C GLU A 174 -7.93 -23.84 9.18
N ILE A 175 -7.25 -23.91 8.05
CA ILE A 175 -7.45 -24.96 7.03
C ILE A 175 -6.09 -25.49 6.59
N ARG A 176 -5.95 -26.83 6.49
CA ARG A 176 -4.74 -27.50 5.98
C ARG A 176 -5.10 -28.43 4.82
N ILE A 177 -4.23 -28.48 3.81
CA ILE A 177 -4.37 -29.44 2.70
C ILE A 177 -3.56 -30.68 3.05
N GLY A 178 -4.22 -31.84 3.13
CA GLY A 178 -3.57 -33.14 3.31
C GLY A 178 -2.72 -33.25 4.59
N GLY A 179 -3.03 -32.49 5.64
CA GLY A 179 -2.24 -32.43 6.87
C GLY A 179 -0.91 -31.66 6.78
N GLY A 180 -0.64 -31.05 5.62
CA GLY A 180 0.59 -30.29 5.33
C GLY A 180 0.41 -28.79 5.38
N ALA A 181 0.49 -28.15 4.21
CA ALA A 181 0.45 -26.68 4.10
C ALA A 181 -0.85 -26.08 4.64
N SER A 182 -0.72 -25.10 5.53
CA SER A 182 -1.84 -24.26 5.97
C SER A 182 -2.20 -23.26 4.89
N ILE A 183 -3.51 -23.10 4.65
CA ILE A 183 -4.06 -22.11 3.72
C ILE A 183 -5.12 -21.27 4.43
N GLY A 184 -5.38 -20.08 3.91
CA GLY A 184 -6.45 -19.22 4.39
C GLY A 184 -6.10 -18.34 5.60
N CYS A 185 -4.81 -18.30 5.99
CA CYS A 185 -4.31 -17.34 6.97
C CYS A 185 -3.05 -16.65 6.49
N GLU A 186 -2.89 -15.39 6.89
CA GLU A 186 -1.79 -14.50 6.53
C GLU A 186 -1.16 -13.89 7.77
N ALA A 187 0.14 -13.54 7.67
CA ALA A 187 0.81 -12.75 8.70
C ALA A 187 0.54 -11.26 8.43
N ALA A 188 0.00 -10.57 9.40
CA ALA A 188 -0.29 -9.15 9.40
C ALA A 188 0.67 -8.43 10.36
N HIS A 189 1.19 -7.26 9.99
CA HIS A 189 1.88 -6.38 10.92
C HIS A 189 0.86 -5.61 11.77
N ILE A 190 1.11 -5.46 13.07
CA ILE A 190 0.32 -4.59 13.95
C ILE A 190 0.66 -3.13 13.63
N GLN A 191 1.92 -2.74 13.82
CA GLN A 191 2.45 -1.50 13.28
C GLN A 191 3.00 -1.77 11.89
N ALA A 192 2.37 -1.20 10.87
CA ALA A 192 2.75 -1.42 9.49
C ALA A 192 4.20 -1.00 9.21
N HIS A 193 4.86 -1.71 8.29
CA HIS A 193 6.23 -1.39 7.85
C HIS A 193 6.36 0.06 7.35
N ALA A 194 5.33 0.60 6.68
CA ALA A 194 5.27 2.00 6.24
C ALA A 194 5.34 3.02 7.41
N PHE A 195 5.10 2.57 8.63
CA PHE A 195 5.23 3.34 9.88
C PHE A 195 6.41 2.86 10.75
N ASN A 196 7.43 2.29 10.13
CA ASN A 196 8.63 1.72 10.78
C ASN A 196 8.34 0.54 11.71
N GLY A 197 7.28 -0.22 11.48
CA GLY A 197 7.02 -1.48 12.18
C GLY A 197 8.08 -2.52 11.82
N PRO A 198 8.69 -3.21 12.81
CA PRO A 198 9.71 -4.22 12.56
C PRO A 198 9.12 -5.55 12.07
N ASP A 199 9.92 -6.32 11.34
CA ASP A 199 9.59 -7.69 10.88
C ASP A 199 9.86 -8.71 12.00
N THR A 200 9.18 -8.56 13.15
CA THR A 200 9.34 -9.40 14.34
C THR A 200 8.00 -10.00 14.79
N VAL A 201 8.05 -11.16 15.44
CA VAL A 201 6.84 -11.89 15.86
C VAL A 201 5.98 -11.08 16.82
N ASP A 202 6.58 -10.28 17.68
CA ASP A 202 5.88 -9.41 18.64
C ASP A 202 5.17 -8.19 17.99
N ASN A 203 5.43 -7.96 16.69
CA ASN A 203 4.70 -7.02 15.82
C ASN A 203 3.78 -7.74 14.82
N GLY A 204 3.49 -9.03 15.03
CA GLY A 204 2.78 -9.86 14.06
C GLY A 204 1.50 -10.50 14.60
N LEU A 205 0.49 -10.57 13.74
CA LEU A 205 -0.76 -11.31 13.96
C LEU A 205 -0.99 -12.30 12.82
N VAL A 206 -1.63 -13.43 13.11
CA VAL A 206 -2.17 -14.31 12.08
C VAL A 206 -3.65 -14.02 11.89
N LEU A 207 -4.03 -13.66 10.68
CA LEU A 207 -5.40 -13.27 10.33
C LEU A 207 -5.90 -14.03 9.09
N GLU A 208 -7.20 -14.31 9.03
CA GLU A 208 -7.83 -14.66 7.75
C GLU A 208 -7.85 -13.45 6.81
N PRO A 209 -7.77 -13.62 5.48
CA PRO A 209 -7.54 -12.53 4.53
C PRO A 209 -8.54 -11.37 4.65
N THR A 210 -9.81 -11.67 4.89
CA THR A 210 -10.84 -10.64 5.07
C THR A 210 -10.56 -9.79 6.32
N LEU A 211 -10.19 -10.40 7.44
CA LEU A 211 -9.88 -9.67 8.67
C LEU A 211 -8.57 -8.89 8.55
N HIS A 212 -7.58 -9.43 7.84
CA HIS A 212 -6.34 -8.73 7.53
C HIS A 212 -6.62 -7.45 6.73
N LEU A 213 -7.36 -7.55 5.63
CA LEU A 213 -7.75 -6.38 4.84
C LEU A 213 -8.53 -5.33 5.66
N LEU A 214 -9.45 -5.77 6.52
CA LEU A 214 -10.23 -4.87 7.36
C LEU A 214 -9.39 -4.20 8.46
N PHE A 215 -8.39 -4.91 8.99
CA PHE A 215 -7.40 -4.38 9.91
C PHE A 215 -6.57 -3.28 9.26
N ASP A 216 -6.00 -3.57 8.10
CA ASP A 216 -5.21 -2.64 7.29
C ASP A 216 -5.99 -1.36 6.90
N ARG A 217 -7.31 -1.48 6.80
CA ARG A 217 -8.22 -0.36 6.48
C ARG A 217 -8.76 0.36 7.71
N GLY A 218 -8.34 -0.02 8.91
CA GLY A 218 -8.76 0.60 10.17
C GLY A 218 -10.23 0.37 10.51
N ILE A 219 -10.88 -0.65 9.93
CA ILE A 219 -12.23 -1.06 10.31
C ILE A 219 -12.23 -1.65 11.72
N TRP A 220 -11.15 -2.29 12.09
CA TRP A 220 -10.89 -2.73 13.46
C TRP A 220 -9.40 -2.59 13.80
N SER A 221 -9.10 -2.53 15.09
CA SER A 221 -7.76 -2.45 15.66
C SER A 221 -7.71 -3.15 17.00
N LEU A 222 -6.60 -3.02 17.72
CA LEU A 222 -6.43 -3.54 19.08
C LEU A 222 -6.36 -2.40 20.09
N SER A 223 -6.78 -2.68 21.32
CA SER A 223 -6.48 -1.86 22.49
C SER A 223 -5.21 -2.41 23.19
N ASP A 224 -4.63 -1.59 24.09
CA ASP A 224 -3.43 -1.97 24.86
C ASP A 224 -3.57 -3.30 25.63
N ASP A 225 -4.79 -3.68 26.02
CA ASP A 225 -5.13 -4.95 26.63
C ASP A 225 -5.51 -6.05 25.64
N ARG A 226 -5.14 -5.87 24.35
CA ARG A 226 -5.32 -6.82 23.24
C ARG A 226 -6.77 -7.19 22.95
N ARG A 227 -7.70 -6.27 23.21
CA ARG A 227 -9.10 -6.41 22.81
C ARG A 227 -9.35 -5.75 21.49
N ILE A 228 -10.24 -6.32 20.72
CA ILE A 228 -10.65 -5.80 19.42
C ILE A 228 -11.46 -4.52 19.61
N ILE A 229 -11.02 -3.46 18.96
CA ILE A 229 -11.74 -2.20 18.82
C ILE A 229 -12.30 -2.13 17.41
N VAL A 230 -13.61 -2.01 17.26
CA VAL A 230 -14.26 -1.88 15.95
C VAL A 230 -14.66 -0.42 15.72
N SER A 231 -14.32 0.12 14.56
CA SER A 231 -14.72 1.47 14.11
C SER A 231 -16.25 1.58 14.07
N LYS A 232 -16.74 2.81 14.15
CA LYS A 232 -18.16 3.13 13.90
C LYS A 232 -18.40 3.67 12.49
N GLU A 233 -17.34 4.01 11.79
CA GLU A 233 -17.33 4.74 10.51
C GLU A 233 -17.26 3.78 9.29
N PHE A 234 -18.12 2.73 9.27
CA PHE A 234 -18.22 1.85 8.10
C PHE A 234 -19.64 1.39 7.84
N THR A 235 -19.94 1.04 6.61
CA THR A 235 -21.23 0.56 6.13
C THR A 235 -21.09 -0.77 5.40
N GLY A 236 -22.15 -1.56 5.32
CA GLY A 236 -22.13 -2.86 4.64
C GLY A 236 -23.47 -3.57 4.76
N SER A 237 -23.53 -4.82 4.31
CA SER A 237 -24.69 -5.68 4.52
C SER A 237 -24.86 -6.02 6.02
N ASP A 238 -26.09 -6.31 6.44
CA ASP A 238 -26.38 -6.65 7.85
C ASP A 238 -25.54 -7.83 8.34
N VAL A 239 -25.28 -8.82 7.48
CA VAL A 239 -24.45 -9.98 7.81
C VAL A 239 -23.01 -9.56 8.08
N ALA A 240 -22.44 -8.71 7.21
CA ALA A 240 -21.07 -8.22 7.38
C ALA A 240 -20.95 -7.33 8.62
N LEU A 241 -21.90 -6.38 8.79
CA LEU A 241 -21.91 -5.48 9.94
C LEU A 241 -22.02 -6.25 11.25
N LYS A 242 -22.91 -7.26 11.31
CA LYS A 242 -23.05 -8.11 12.50
C LYS A 242 -21.75 -8.86 12.79
N ARG A 243 -21.17 -9.56 11.78
CA ARG A 243 -19.92 -10.32 11.95
C ARG A 243 -18.80 -9.47 12.53
N ILE A 244 -18.62 -8.26 12.03
CA ILE A 244 -17.51 -7.39 12.44
C ILE A 244 -17.81 -6.74 13.80
N ARG A 245 -19.03 -6.26 14.03
CA ARG A 245 -19.40 -5.62 15.31
C ARG A 245 -19.39 -6.59 16.48
N ASP A 246 -19.77 -7.84 16.28
CA ASP A 246 -19.76 -8.88 17.30
C ASP A 246 -18.33 -9.22 17.81
N MET A 247 -17.28 -8.82 17.08
CA MET A 247 -15.89 -8.97 17.52
C MET A 247 -15.46 -7.92 18.55
N HIS A 248 -16.17 -6.78 18.65
CA HIS A 248 -15.78 -5.69 19.54
C HIS A 248 -15.68 -6.13 21.00
N GLY A 249 -14.56 -5.80 21.66
CA GLY A 249 -14.27 -6.16 23.04
C GLY A 249 -13.78 -7.59 23.25
N GLN A 250 -13.78 -8.44 22.23
CA GLN A 250 -13.23 -9.78 22.36
C GLN A 250 -11.70 -9.73 22.49
N LEU A 251 -11.15 -10.64 23.29
CA LEU A 251 -9.70 -10.81 23.42
C LEU A 251 -9.19 -11.63 22.24
N ILE A 252 -8.08 -11.23 21.65
CA ILE A 252 -7.42 -12.05 20.62
C ILE A 252 -6.63 -13.19 21.26
N ARG A 253 -6.34 -14.23 20.46
CA ARG A 253 -5.46 -15.31 20.83
C ARG A 253 -4.02 -14.82 20.92
N ASP A 254 -3.29 -15.25 21.93
CA ASP A 254 -1.86 -15.03 22.08
C ASP A 254 -1.02 -15.97 21.21
N PRO A 255 0.23 -15.60 20.90
CA PRO A 255 1.22 -16.54 20.36
C PRO A 255 1.40 -17.77 21.26
N ALA A 256 1.74 -18.89 20.68
CA ALA A 256 1.99 -20.13 21.40
C ALA A 256 3.15 -19.98 22.44
N PRO A 257 3.16 -20.76 23.51
CA PRO A 257 4.23 -20.73 24.50
C PRO A 257 5.62 -20.91 23.86
N GLY A 258 6.55 -20.04 24.23
CA GLY A 258 7.92 -20.03 23.68
C GLY A 258 8.15 -18.99 22.58
N TYR A 259 7.09 -18.34 22.09
CA TYR A 259 7.22 -17.22 21.19
C TYR A 259 7.06 -15.87 21.93
N PRO A 260 7.66 -14.78 21.38
CA PRO A 260 7.46 -13.43 21.92
C PRO A 260 5.97 -13.07 21.98
N GLN A 261 5.56 -12.45 23.07
CA GLN A 261 4.23 -11.85 23.19
C GLN A 261 4.17 -10.53 22.43
N LEU A 262 2.96 -10.09 22.08
CA LEU A 262 2.77 -8.82 21.39
C LEU A 262 3.35 -7.66 22.20
N ASN A 263 4.13 -6.81 21.53
CA ASN A 263 4.69 -5.62 22.14
C ASN A 263 3.64 -4.50 22.18
N PRO A 264 3.29 -3.98 23.38
CA PRO A 264 2.31 -2.88 23.49
C PRO A 264 2.69 -1.61 22.74
N GLU A 265 3.97 -1.40 22.42
CA GLU A 265 4.42 -0.23 21.65
C GLU A 265 3.96 -0.26 20.18
N TYR A 266 3.54 -1.41 19.65
CA TYR A 266 3.05 -1.56 18.28
C TYR A 266 1.52 -1.55 18.18
N ILE A 267 0.83 -1.60 19.30
CA ILE A 267 -0.63 -1.53 19.42
C ILE A 267 -1.08 -0.08 19.51
#